data_3e70c1681559f0381a021bae4d13372d
#
_entry.id   3e70c1681559f0381a021bae4d13372d
#
_cell.length_a   1.000
_cell.length_b   1.000
_cell.length_c   1.000
_cell.angle_alpha   90.00
_cell.angle_beta   90.00
_cell.angle_gamma   90.00
#
_symmetry.space_group_name_H-M   'P 1'
#
loop_
_entity.id
_entity.type
_entity.pdbx_description
1 polymer ?
#
loop_
_entity_poly.entity_id
_entity_poly.type
_entity_poly.pdbx_seq_one_letter_code
_entity_poly.pdbx_strand_id
1 'polypeptide(L)'
;MNYLKQIVLTLLLLFCDTSMRAVDVVFTTDEGVNHTSAIENAERNLAKLLTEINRAQEANEDVSVKNMAMDEFSKKSLVRIWAVTPFYCDDDEVVDRLWIFKNGTMMASHIPLIITPKDEDFGNGTYQEAVVEFDRSGNITDFRFALDAQTAESMERCGDVASKEQRMIILQYVERFRTAYNQKDINTIEKMFSDDALIITGKVIIARQGTDQFSFKPKVQYTKQNKAQYISNLRRAFLRNKWIDIKFSQIGENGETSGCSGITRSRKNKNMFGVRMRQSWKSSNYSDEGYLFLLWEFPENGGDPIIHVRTWQPEYVGGQRQKPDESITTLGGFDL
;
A
#
# COMPACT_ATOMS: atom_id res chain seq x y z
N MET A 1 35.96 39.80 34.62
CA MET A 1 34.55 39.40 34.86
C MET A 1 33.63 39.70 33.67
N ASN A 2 34.01 40.51 32.70
CA ASN A 2 33.17 40.84 31.52
C ASN A 2 33.34 39.88 30.33
N TYR A 3 34.46 39.21 30.17
CA TYR A 3 34.68 38.26 29.09
C TYR A 3 33.90 36.96 29.27
N LEU A 4 33.71 36.48 30.49
CA LEU A 4 32.95 35.26 30.77
C LEU A 4 31.44 35.43 30.51
N LYS A 5 30.91 36.65 30.73
CA LYS A 5 29.51 36.98 30.42
C LYS A 5 29.25 37.08 28.89
N GLN A 6 30.22 37.56 28.12
CA GLN A 6 30.11 37.60 26.66
C GLN A 6 30.19 36.23 26.04
N ILE A 7 31.02 35.33 26.55
CA ILE A 7 31.11 33.93 26.05
C ILE A 7 29.81 33.15 26.35
N VAL A 8 29.21 33.33 27.52
CA VAL A 8 27.92 32.71 27.88
C VAL A 8 26.77 33.28 27.05
N LEU A 9 26.78 34.58 26.72
CA LEU A 9 25.75 35.18 25.86
C LEU A 9 25.89 34.76 24.39
N THR A 10 27.13 34.54 23.91
CA THR A 10 27.38 34.06 22.54
C THR A 10 27.10 32.55 22.41
N LEU A 11 27.26 31.75 23.47
CA LEU A 11 26.84 30.32 23.48
C LEU A 11 25.32 30.14 23.58
N LEU A 12 24.59 31.12 24.13
CA LEU A 12 23.12 31.09 24.18
C LEU A 12 22.45 31.49 22.84
N LEU A 13 23.21 32.13 21.94
CA LEU A 13 22.74 32.50 20.59
C LEU A 13 23.06 31.43 19.54
N LEU A 14 23.70 30.33 19.92
CA LEU A 14 23.91 29.13 19.08
C LEU A 14 22.89 28.03 19.36
N PHE A 15 21.79 28.31 20.06
CA PHE A 15 20.57 27.52 19.87
C PHE A 15 20.05 27.90 18.50
N CYS A 16 20.56 27.17 17.55
CA CYS A 16 20.06 27.07 16.21
C CYS A 16 18.53 27.03 16.28
N ASP A 17 17.87 28.07 15.77
CA ASP A 17 16.51 27.90 15.27
C ASP A 17 16.56 26.76 14.25
N THR A 18 16.38 25.54 14.71
CA THR A 18 15.81 24.52 13.86
C THR A 18 14.38 25.01 13.62
N SER A 19 14.23 25.88 12.63
CA SER A 19 12.91 26.20 12.11
C SER A 19 12.34 24.86 11.69
N MET A 20 11.46 24.30 12.54
CA MET A 20 10.68 23.13 12.19
C MET A 20 10.07 23.43 10.84
N ARG A 21 10.36 22.60 9.85
CA ARG A 21 9.83 22.71 8.49
C ARG A 21 8.32 22.42 8.59
N ALA A 22 7.55 23.46 8.87
CA ALA A 22 6.10 23.37 8.93
C ALA A 22 5.60 23.08 7.50
N VAL A 23 4.65 22.18 7.37
CA VAL A 23 4.01 21.85 6.12
C VAL A 23 2.60 22.42 6.14
N ASP A 24 2.27 23.25 5.16
CA ASP A 24 0.90 23.69 4.93
C ASP A 24 0.16 22.72 4.01
N VAL A 25 -1.14 22.57 4.22
CA VAL A 25 -2.01 21.71 3.40
C VAL A 25 -3.21 22.48 2.94
N VAL A 26 -3.47 22.46 1.65
CA VAL A 26 -4.63 23.10 1.01
C VAL A 26 -5.35 22.06 0.15
N PHE A 27 -6.64 21.82 0.43
CA PHE A 27 -7.43 20.92 -0.37
C PHE A 27 -8.29 21.67 -1.38
N THR A 28 -8.20 21.22 -2.64
CA THR A 28 -9.14 21.62 -3.71
C THR A 28 -10.30 20.62 -3.76
N THR A 29 -11.49 21.12 -4.04
CA THR A 29 -12.71 20.31 -4.16
C THR A 29 -13.34 20.46 -5.53
N ASP A 30 -14.32 19.62 -5.85
CA ASP A 30 -15.08 19.73 -7.09
C ASP A 30 -15.86 21.05 -7.13
N GLU A 31 -16.12 21.54 -8.36
CA GLU A 31 -16.89 22.76 -8.57
C GLU A 31 -18.26 22.67 -7.89
N GLY A 32 -18.61 23.70 -7.14
CA GLY A 32 -19.86 23.78 -6.38
C GLY A 32 -19.83 23.15 -4.98
N VAL A 33 -18.71 22.57 -4.58
CA VAL A 33 -18.52 22.09 -3.19
C VAL A 33 -17.96 23.23 -2.33
N ASN A 34 -18.74 23.63 -1.32
CA ASN A 34 -18.28 24.66 -0.39
C ASN A 34 -17.18 24.13 0.53
N HIS A 35 -16.18 24.96 0.78
CA HIS A 35 -15.15 24.68 1.79
C HIS A 35 -15.80 24.71 3.19
N THR A 36 -15.80 23.58 3.87
CA THR A 36 -16.48 23.40 5.17
C THR A 36 -15.48 23.31 6.32
N SER A 37 -15.94 23.50 7.55
CA SER A 37 -15.10 23.31 8.74
C SER A 37 -14.50 21.90 8.84
N ALA A 38 -15.15 20.88 8.25
CA ALA A 38 -14.60 19.53 8.17
C ALA A 38 -13.37 19.47 7.24
N ILE A 39 -13.41 20.18 6.11
CA ILE A 39 -12.28 20.29 5.18
C ILE A 39 -11.13 21.04 5.84
N GLU A 40 -11.40 22.19 6.47
CA GLU A 40 -10.40 22.96 7.23
C GLU A 40 -9.76 22.13 8.35
N ASN A 41 -10.54 21.26 9.01
CA ASN A 41 -10.01 20.35 10.01
C ASN A 41 -9.11 19.30 9.38
N ALA A 42 -9.48 18.73 8.24
CA ALA A 42 -8.67 17.75 7.52
C ALA A 42 -7.34 18.34 7.08
N GLU A 43 -7.32 19.54 6.51
CA GLU A 43 -6.11 20.30 6.17
C GLU A 43 -5.21 20.50 7.38
N ARG A 44 -5.76 21.05 8.46
CA ARG A 44 -5.02 21.30 9.70
C ARG A 44 -4.46 20.03 10.34
N ASN A 45 -5.23 18.94 10.33
CA ASN A 45 -4.82 17.68 10.92
C ASN A 45 -3.72 17.02 10.10
N LEU A 46 -3.80 17.08 8.78
CA LEU A 46 -2.75 16.57 7.90
C LEU A 46 -1.49 17.43 7.97
N ALA A 47 -1.62 18.77 7.93
CA ALA A 47 -0.50 19.70 8.09
C ALA A 47 0.28 19.44 9.39
N LYS A 48 -0.44 19.29 10.50
CA LYS A 48 0.15 18.92 11.80
C LYS A 48 0.87 17.57 11.78
N LEU A 49 0.29 16.57 11.10
CA LEU A 49 0.89 15.25 10.98
C LEU A 49 2.18 15.31 10.16
N LEU A 50 2.16 15.94 8.97
CA LEU A 50 3.34 16.06 8.11
C LEU A 50 4.46 16.84 8.77
N THR A 51 4.13 17.92 9.49
CA THR A 51 5.09 18.69 10.28
C THR A 51 5.76 17.83 11.36
N GLU A 52 5.00 17.00 12.08
CA GLU A 52 5.57 16.08 13.09
C GLU A 52 6.43 14.98 12.45
N ILE A 53 6.01 14.47 11.29
CA ILE A 53 6.79 13.52 10.51
C ILE A 53 8.15 14.11 10.14
N ASN A 54 8.18 15.34 9.61
CA ASN A 54 9.41 16.05 9.28
C ASN A 54 10.29 16.27 10.52
N ARG A 55 9.70 16.72 11.62
CA ARG A 55 10.42 16.87 12.91
C ARG A 55 11.07 15.57 13.36
N ALA A 56 10.32 14.47 13.32
CA ALA A 56 10.82 13.16 13.75
C ALA A 56 11.96 12.67 12.86
N GLN A 57 11.85 12.91 11.56
CA GLN A 57 12.88 12.56 10.58
C GLN A 57 14.16 13.38 10.78
N GLU A 58 14.06 14.69 10.95
CA GLU A 58 15.20 15.58 11.19
C GLU A 58 15.91 15.26 12.51
N ALA A 59 15.14 14.97 13.55
CA ALA A 59 15.68 14.60 14.87
C ALA A 59 16.17 13.14 14.94
N ASN A 60 15.91 12.33 13.92
CA ASN A 60 16.13 10.86 13.92
C ASN A 60 15.46 10.20 15.15
N GLU A 61 14.23 10.63 15.45
CA GLU A 61 13.39 10.14 16.54
C GLU A 61 12.18 9.38 16.00
N ASP A 62 11.45 8.68 16.85
CA ASP A 62 10.17 8.07 16.48
C ASP A 62 9.08 9.13 16.33
N VAL A 63 8.19 8.95 15.35
CA VAL A 63 7.05 9.85 15.12
C VAL A 63 6.08 9.80 16.30
N SER A 64 5.66 10.98 16.79
CA SER A 64 4.73 11.11 17.90
C SER A 64 3.30 11.38 17.45
N VAL A 65 2.45 10.37 17.50
CA VAL A 65 1.03 10.47 17.10
C VAL A 65 0.06 10.68 18.28
N LYS A 66 0.57 10.83 19.50
CA LYS A 66 -0.26 10.87 20.73
C LYS A 66 -1.33 11.97 20.71
N ASN A 67 -0.96 13.15 20.22
CA ASN A 67 -1.83 14.34 20.19
C ASN A 67 -2.38 14.64 18.79
N MET A 68 -2.36 13.66 17.89
CA MET A 68 -2.92 13.80 16.55
C MET A 68 -4.40 13.45 16.56
N ALA A 69 -5.17 14.17 15.74
CA ALA A 69 -6.59 13.88 15.48
C ALA A 69 -6.71 12.69 14.53
N MET A 70 -6.35 11.52 15.04
CA MET A 70 -6.34 10.24 14.35
C MET A 70 -7.04 9.20 15.20
N ASP A 71 -7.69 8.24 14.56
CA ASP A 71 -8.19 7.08 15.28
C ASP A 71 -7.05 6.14 15.74
N GLU A 72 -7.34 5.23 16.63
CA GLU A 72 -6.33 4.32 17.19
C GLU A 72 -5.76 3.32 16.18
N PHE A 73 -6.51 2.99 15.15
CA PHE A 73 -6.04 2.13 14.06
C PHE A 73 -4.98 2.86 13.23
N SER A 74 -5.28 4.08 12.79
CA SER A 74 -4.38 4.91 11.98
C SER A 74 -3.10 5.28 12.73
N LYS A 75 -3.19 5.60 14.04
CA LYS A 75 -2.01 5.83 14.88
C LYS A 75 -1.08 4.62 14.89
N LYS A 76 -1.63 3.43 15.12
CA LYS A 76 -0.84 2.18 15.13
C LYS A 76 -0.27 1.85 13.77
N SER A 77 -1.04 2.08 12.69
CA SER A 77 -0.63 1.87 11.31
C SER A 77 0.57 2.74 10.96
N LEU A 78 0.48 4.05 11.22
CA LEU A 78 1.57 5.01 10.96
C LEU A 78 2.86 4.64 11.71
N VAL A 79 2.76 4.34 13.01
CA VAL A 79 3.93 3.94 13.82
C VAL A 79 4.58 2.67 13.27
N ARG A 80 3.81 1.71 12.79
CA ARG A 80 4.35 0.49 12.16
C ARG A 80 5.05 0.77 10.83
N ILE A 81 4.47 1.62 9.97
CA ILE A 81 5.11 2.04 8.72
C ILE A 81 6.43 2.74 9.06
N TRP A 82 6.39 3.70 9.97
CA TRP A 82 7.54 4.48 10.40
C TRP A 82 8.68 3.62 10.96
N ALA A 83 8.36 2.61 11.75
CA ALA A 83 9.36 1.74 12.36
C ALA A 83 10.25 1.00 11.33
N VAL A 84 9.70 0.74 10.15
CA VAL A 84 10.39 0.00 9.06
C VAL A 84 10.90 0.95 8.00
N THR A 85 10.08 1.93 7.63
CA THR A 85 10.30 2.79 6.46
C THR A 85 10.00 4.25 6.86
N PRO A 86 10.91 4.94 7.56
CA PRO A 86 10.76 6.38 7.83
C PRO A 86 10.64 7.17 6.53
N PHE A 87 9.95 8.27 6.58
CA PHE A 87 9.70 9.16 5.45
C PHE A 87 9.51 10.60 5.92
N TYR A 88 9.57 11.54 5.00
CA TYR A 88 9.27 12.95 5.24
C TYR A 88 8.57 13.57 4.03
N CYS A 89 7.91 14.70 4.25
CA CYS A 89 7.36 15.54 3.18
C CYS A 89 8.39 16.62 2.84
N ASP A 90 8.86 16.64 1.57
CA ASP A 90 9.87 17.63 1.13
C ASP A 90 9.24 18.97 0.72
N ASP A 91 7.92 19.00 0.56
CA ASP A 91 7.17 20.22 0.19
C ASP A 91 6.80 21.03 1.43
N ASP A 92 6.96 22.35 1.35
CA ASP A 92 6.52 23.30 2.38
C ASP A 92 4.99 23.51 2.32
N GLU A 93 4.37 23.31 1.15
CA GLU A 93 2.93 23.39 0.91
C GLU A 93 2.47 22.20 0.05
N VAL A 94 1.52 21.44 0.56
CA VAL A 94 0.87 20.31 -0.16
C VAL A 94 -0.49 20.78 -0.65
N VAL A 95 -0.67 20.81 -1.98
CA VAL A 95 -1.95 21.10 -2.63
C VAL A 95 -2.46 19.81 -3.28
N ASP A 96 -3.58 19.28 -2.79
CA ASP A 96 -4.18 18.05 -3.35
C ASP A 96 -5.69 18.20 -3.51
N ARG A 97 -6.28 17.32 -4.34
CA ARG A 97 -7.72 17.23 -4.51
C ARG A 97 -8.33 16.34 -3.44
N LEU A 98 -9.28 16.89 -2.69
CA LEU A 98 -10.04 16.13 -1.71
C LEU A 98 -11.27 15.48 -2.35
N TRP A 99 -11.34 14.17 -2.28
CA TRP A 99 -12.52 13.40 -2.65
C TRP A 99 -13.50 13.33 -1.47
N ILE A 100 -14.75 13.67 -1.72
CA ILE A 100 -15.82 13.61 -0.69
C ILE A 100 -16.80 12.52 -1.12
N PHE A 101 -16.96 11.51 -0.29
CA PHE A 101 -17.86 10.39 -0.54
C PHE A 101 -19.28 10.70 -0.08
N LYS A 102 -20.28 9.99 -0.60
CA LYS A 102 -21.71 10.17 -0.25
C LYS A 102 -22.00 10.02 1.25
N ASN A 103 -21.22 9.22 1.95
CA ASN A 103 -21.32 9.06 3.41
C ASN A 103 -20.67 10.19 4.20
N GLY A 104 -20.05 11.17 3.52
CA GLY A 104 -19.40 12.34 4.11
C GLY A 104 -17.96 12.08 4.59
N THR A 105 -17.38 10.90 4.38
CA THR A 105 -15.94 10.67 4.57
C THR A 105 -15.15 11.32 3.43
N MET A 106 -13.88 11.60 3.66
CA MET A 106 -13.03 12.31 2.70
C MET A 106 -11.71 11.57 2.47
N MET A 107 -11.05 11.80 1.34
CA MET A 107 -9.77 11.17 0.97
C MET A 107 -8.92 12.12 0.13
N ALA A 108 -7.64 12.23 0.46
CA ALA A 108 -6.58 12.80 -0.36
C ALA A 108 -5.60 11.68 -0.78
N SER A 109 -5.11 11.68 -2.01
CA SER A 109 -4.38 10.52 -2.56
C SER A 109 -3.01 10.80 -3.14
N HIS A 110 -2.57 12.05 -3.22
CA HIS A 110 -1.28 12.44 -3.80
C HIS A 110 -0.41 13.21 -2.80
N ILE A 111 -0.40 12.77 -1.55
CA ILE A 111 0.44 13.41 -0.53
C ILE A 111 1.90 13.00 -0.75
N PRO A 112 2.79 13.95 -1.14
CA PRO A 112 4.15 13.65 -1.55
C PRO A 112 5.03 13.30 -0.36
N LEU A 113 5.78 12.21 -0.46
CA LEU A 113 6.70 11.74 0.56
C LEU A 113 8.02 11.29 -0.06
N ILE A 114 9.10 11.44 0.68
CA ILE A 114 10.41 10.85 0.40
C ILE A 114 10.69 9.76 1.42
N ILE A 115 10.93 8.55 0.95
CA ILE A 115 11.23 7.39 1.80
C ILE A 115 12.70 7.38 2.18
N THR A 116 12.98 7.18 3.47
CA THR A 116 14.34 7.04 4.02
C THR A 116 14.43 5.78 4.88
N PRO A 117 14.46 4.58 4.28
CA PRO A 117 14.46 3.34 5.03
C PRO A 117 15.66 3.23 5.97
N LYS A 118 15.47 2.58 7.10
CA LYS A 118 16.55 2.29 8.07
C LYS A 118 17.52 1.22 7.59
N ASP A 119 17.16 0.46 6.56
CA ASP A 119 17.97 -0.61 5.95
C ASP A 119 18.51 -0.14 4.60
N GLU A 120 19.84 -0.10 4.43
CA GLU A 120 20.51 0.39 3.22
C GLU A 120 20.11 -0.38 1.95
N ASP A 121 19.73 -1.66 2.09
CA ASP A 121 19.26 -2.49 0.97
C ASP A 121 17.92 -2.06 0.38
N PHE A 122 17.20 -1.17 1.05
CA PHE A 122 15.84 -0.79 0.66
C PHE A 122 15.77 0.33 -0.40
N GLY A 123 16.84 1.05 -0.65
CA GLY A 123 16.90 2.22 -1.55
C GLY A 123 16.44 3.51 -0.86
N ASN A 124 17.35 4.47 -0.74
CA ASN A 124 17.14 5.73 -0.03
C ASN A 124 16.67 6.84 -0.99
N GLY A 125 15.85 7.78 -0.50
CA GLY A 125 15.40 8.96 -1.25
C GLY A 125 14.38 8.64 -2.36
N THR A 126 13.63 7.56 -2.25
CA THR A 126 12.60 7.19 -3.24
C THR A 126 11.32 8.00 -3.00
N TYR A 127 10.81 8.64 -4.06
CA TYR A 127 9.50 9.29 -4.04
C TYR A 127 8.38 8.27 -3.85
N GLN A 128 7.41 8.61 -3.00
CA GLN A 128 6.23 7.82 -2.72
C GLN A 128 5.06 8.75 -2.39
N GLU A 129 3.90 8.49 -2.94
CA GLU A 129 2.68 9.18 -2.52
C GLU A 129 1.99 8.43 -1.39
N ALA A 130 1.34 9.19 -0.49
CA ALA A 130 0.45 8.64 0.51
C ALA A 130 -1.01 8.95 0.19
N VAL A 131 -1.87 8.05 0.64
CA VAL A 131 -3.32 8.23 0.69
C VAL A 131 -3.72 8.45 2.14
N VAL A 132 -4.50 9.50 2.39
CA VAL A 132 -5.01 9.83 3.72
C VAL A 132 -6.52 9.90 3.67
N GLU A 133 -7.18 9.16 4.56
CA GLU A 133 -8.64 9.20 4.70
C GLU A 133 -9.04 9.93 5.97
N PHE A 134 -10.20 10.59 5.90
CA PHE A 134 -10.73 11.38 6.99
C PHE A 134 -12.18 11.01 7.26
N ASP A 135 -12.59 11.08 8.51
CA ASP A 135 -13.99 11.02 8.90
C ASP A 135 -14.75 12.32 8.52
N ARG A 136 -16.05 12.37 8.83
CA ARG A 136 -16.92 13.52 8.57
C ARG A 136 -16.52 14.80 9.31
N SER A 137 -15.65 14.70 10.29
CA SER A 137 -15.17 15.81 11.11
C SER A 137 -13.75 16.27 10.72
N GLY A 138 -13.12 15.57 9.79
CA GLY A 138 -11.76 15.84 9.34
C GLY A 138 -10.67 15.17 10.20
N ASN A 139 -11.03 14.18 11.06
CA ASN A 139 -10.04 13.38 11.75
C ASN A 139 -9.50 12.29 10.81
N ILE A 140 -8.19 12.00 10.90
CA ILE A 140 -7.53 10.99 10.08
C ILE A 140 -7.96 9.59 10.53
N THR A 141 -8.48 8.78 9.60
CA THR A 141 -8.95 7.41 9.82
C THR A 141 -8.12 6.36 9.12
N ASP A 142 -7.29 6.75 8.14
CA ASP A 142 -6.31 5.88 7.51
C ASP A 142 -5.14 6.70 6.96
N PHE A 143 -3.95 6.11 7.01
CA PHE A 143 -2.74 6.61 6.37
C PHE A 143 -1.99 5.42 5.77
N ARG A 144 -1.79 5.43 4.46
CA ARG A 144 -1.12 4.36 3.72
C ARG A 144 -0.36 4.90 2.53
N PHE A 145 0.61 4.14 2.03
CA PHE A 145 1.26 4.48 0.76
C PHE A 145 0.35 4.16 -0.42
N ALA A 146 0.29 5.08 -1.38
CA ALA A 146 -0.41 4.88 -2.64
C ALA A 146 0.28 3.83 -3.52
N LEU A 147 -0.45 3.19 -4.42
CA LEU A 147 0.15 2.47 -5.54
C LEU A 147 0.91 3.46 -6.44
N ASP A 148 1.85 2.95 -7.25
CA ASP A 148 2.49 3.80 -8.24
C ASP A 148 1.46 4.37 -9.23
N ALA A 149 1.73 5.58 -9.72
CA ALA A 149 0.78 6.33 -10.54
C ALA A 149 0.34 5.55 -11.80
N GLN A 150 1.23 4.78 -12.42
CA GLN A 150 0.90 4.00 -13.62
C GLN A 150 -0.10 2.88 -13.30
N THR A 151 0.07 2.21 -12.15
CA THR A 151 -0.84 1.15 -11.72
C THR A 151 -2.20 1.72 -11.35
N ALA A 152 -2.25 2.83 -10.61
CA ALA A 152 -3.48 3.53 -10.27
C ALA A 152 -4.23 3.99 -11.54
N GLU A 153 -3.56 4.66 -12.45
CA GLU A 153 -4.12 5.13 -13.73
C GLU A 153 -4.64 3.96 -14.59
N SER A 154 -3.93 2.84 -14.61
CA SER A 154 -4.38 1.63 -15.31
C SER A 154 -5.69 1.10 -14.76
N MET A 155 -5.87 1.09 -13.45
CA MET A 155 -7.13 0.71 -12.82
C MET A 155 -8.25 1.72 -13.11
N GLU A 156 -7.92 3.01 -13.15
CA GLU A 156 -8.89 4.06 -13.50
C GLU A 156 -9.39 3.95 -14.94
N ARG A 157 -8.57 3.50 -15.87
CA ARG A 157 -8.97 3.28 -17.28
C ARG A 157 -9.97 2.13 -17.48
N CYS A 158 -10.28 1.34 -16.45
CA CYS A 158 -11.26 0.25 -16.51
C CYS A 158 -12.74 0.69 -16.47
N GLY A 159 -13.07 1.84 -17.05
CA GLY A 159 -14.43 2.44 -17.02
C GLY A 159 -15.54 1.55 -17.59
N ASP A 160 -15.22 0.72 -18.59
CA ASP A 160 -16.16 -0.21 -19.20
C ASP A 160 -16.47 -1.44 -18.31
N VAL A 161 -15.58 -1.74 -17.34
CA VAL A 161 -15.68 -2.90 -16.48
C VAL A 161 -16.35 -2.58 -15.15
N ALA A 162 -16.01 -1.41 -14.57
CA ALA A 162 -16.48 -0.99 -13.26
C ALA A 162 -16.77 0.52 -13.24
N SER A 163 -17.76 0.94 -12.44
CA SER A 163 -18.02 2.36 -12.23
C SER A 163 -16.81 3.05 -11.60
N LYS A 164 -16.75 4.39 -11.71
CA LYS A 164 -15.68 5.17 -11.07
C LYS A 164 -15.59 4.88 -9.56
N GLU A 165 -16.72 4.86 -8.87
CA GLU A 165 -16.80 4.56 -7.43
C GLU A 165 -16.25 3.15 -7.11
N GLN A 166 -16.62 2.14 -7.91
CA GLN A 166 -16.13 0.77 -7.75
C GLN A 166 -14.60 0.68 -7.96
N ARG A 167 -14.07 1.36 -8.99
CA ARG A 167 -12.62 1.38 -9.24
C ARG A 167 -11.84 2.03 -8.10
N MET A 168 -12.35 3.14 -7.55
CA MET A 168 -11.74 3.78 -6.38
C MET A 168 -11.74 2.86 -5.16
N ILE A 169 -12.85 2.16 -4.89
CA ILE A 169 -12.92 1.19 -3.80
C ILE A 169 -11.92 0.05 -4.02
N ILE A 170 -11.84 -0.50 -5.24
CA ILE A 170 -10.87 -1.56 -5.58
C ILE A 170 -9.45 -1.06 -5.30
N LEU A 171 -9.09 0.12 -5.78
CA LEU A 171 -7.77 0.72 -5.57
C LEU A 171 -7.45 0.86 -4.08
N GLN A 172 -8.36 1.42 -3.29
CA GLN A 172 -8.21 1.55 -1.85
C GLN A 172 -7.94 0.22 -1.14
N TYR A 173 -8.71 -0.83 -1.50
CA TYR A 173 -8.54 -2.13 -0.84
C TYR A 173 -7.27 -2.86 -1.28
N VAL A 174 -6.82 -2.68 -2.52
CA VAL A 174 -5.52 -3.19 -2.98
C VAL A 174 -4.38 -2.49 -2.24
N GLU A 175 -4.46 -1.18 -2.05
CA GLU A 175 -3.47 -0.40 -1.27
C GLU A 175 -3.46 -0.82 0.20
N ARG A 176 -4.62 -0.96 0.83
CA ARG A 176 -4.74 -1.46 2.21
C ARG A 176 -4.19 -2.87 2.36
N PHE A 177 -4.47 -3.75 1.38
CA PHE A 177 -3.93 -5.10 1.36
C PHE A 177 -2.40 -5.09 1.32
N ARG A 178 -1.79 -4.32 0.41
CA ARG A 178 -0.35 -4.14 0.35
C ARG A 178 0.22 -3.59 1.67
N THR A 179 -0.39 -2.53 2.17
CA THR A 179 0.05 -1.86 3.41
C THR A 179 0.02 -2.81 4.60
N ALA A 180 -1.02 -3.63 4.73
CA ALA A 180 -1.12 -4.62 5.81
C ALA A 180 0.01 -5.66 5.77
N TYR A 181 0.48 -6.06 4.58
CA TYR A 181 1.67 -6.91 4.47
C TYR A 181 2.95 -6.20 4.89
N ASN A 182 3.16 -4.98 4.41
CA ASN A 182 4.37 -4.19 4.72
C ASN A 182 4.47 -3.90 6.23
N GLN A 183 3.32 -3.71 6.89
CA GLN A 183 3.22 -3.54 8.33
C GLN A 183 3.22 -4.85 9.12
N LYS A 184 3.20 -6.00 8.44
CA LYS A 184 3.00 -7.33 9.05
C LYS A 184 1.71 -7.41 9.89
N ASP A 185 0.66 -6.69 9.49
CA ASP A 185 -0.63 -6.70 10.18
C ASP A 185 -1.46 -7.92 9.78
N ILE A 186 -1.18 -9.02 10.43
CA ILE A 186 -1.83 -10.31 10.17
C ILE A 186 -3.34 -10.24 10.42
N ASN A 187 -3.79 -9.43 11.37
CA ASN A 187 -5.21 -9.36 11.74
C ASN A 187 -6.03 -8.66 10.65
N THR A 188 -5.48 -7.59 10.07
CA THR A 188 -6.11 -6.91 8.93
C THR A 188 -6.14 -7.81 7.71
N ILE A 189 -5.03 -8.50 7.39
CA ILE A 189 -4.99 -9.45 6.28
C ILE A 189 -6.02 -10.58 6.47
N GLU A 190 -6.09 -11.17 7.66
CA GLU A 190 -7.03 -12.26 7.97
C GLU A 190 -8.50 -11.85 7.77
N LYS A 191 -8.86 -10.61 8.15
CA LYS A 191 -10.21 -10.06 7.97
C LYS A 191 -10.56 -9.81 6.51
N MET A 192 -9.59 -9.55 5.64
CA MET A 192 -9.80 -9.32 4.21
C MET A 192 -10.14 -10.61 3.44
N PHE A 193 -9.88 -11.79 4.00
CA PHE A 193 -10.19 -13.06 3.36
C PHE A 193 -11.52 -13.64 3.83
N SER A 194 -12.29 -14.17 2.88
CA SER A 194 -13.44 -15.04 3.18
C SER A 194 -13.01 -16.27 3.98
N ASP A 195 -13.90 -16.83 4.81
CA ASP A 195 -13.59 -18.03 5.59
C ASP A 195 -13.34 -19.25 4.71
N ASP A 196 -13.96 -19.31 3.55
CA ASP A 196 -13.80 -20.35 2.52
C ASP A 196 -12.78 -19.98 1.43
N ALA A 197 -11.98 -18.94 1.64
CA ALA A 197 -11.04 -18.44 0.63
C ALA A 197 -10.09 -19.54 0.13
N LEU A 198 -9.94 -19.60 -1.19
CA LEU A 198 -8.96 -20.43 -1.88
C LEU A 198 -7.66 -19.65 -2.12
N ILE A 199 -6.56 -20.13 -1.59
CA ILE A 199 -5.25 -19.56 -1.83
C ILE A 199 -4.39 -20.56 -2.62
N ILE A 200 -3.83 -20.12 -3.77
CA ILE A 200 -2.93 -20.91 -4.61
C ILE A 200 -1.59 -20.18 -4.69
N THR A 201 -0.53 -20.84 -4.28
CA THR A 201 0.84 -20.29 -4.36
C THR A 201 1.74 -21.19 -5.18
N GLY A 202 2.41 -20.62 -6.19
CA GLY A 202 3.41 -21.30 -6.99
C GLY A 202 4.79 -21.23 -6.32
N LYS A 203 5.57 -22.31 -6.43
CA LYS A 203 6.96 -22.37 -6.03
C LYS A 203 7.78 -23.00 -7.12
N VAL A 204 8.93 -22.40 -7.46
CA VAL A 204 9.89 -23.04 -8.38
C VAL A 204 10.57 -24.20 -7.66
N ILE A 205 10.46 -25.39 -8.26
CA ILE A 205 11.16 -26.60 -7.80
C ILE A 205 12.01 -27.15 -8.94
N ILE A 206 13.07 -27.83 -8.57
CA ILE A 206 13.88 -28.60 -9.53
C ILE A 206 13.31 -30.03 -9.59
N ALA A 207 12.69 -30.37 -10.71
CA ALA A 207 12.06 -31.67 -10.90
C ALA A 207 12.86 -32.53 -11.88
N ARG A 208 12.87 -33.84 -11.60
CA ARG A 208 13.46 -34.84 -12.50
C ARG A 208 12.61 -34.91 -13.79
N GLN A 209 13.26 -34.94 -14.96
CA GLN A 209 12.57 -35.04 -16.25
C GLN A 209 12.83 -36.41 -16.86
N GLY A 210 11.75 -37.19 -17.04
CA GLY A 210 11.80 -38.49 -17.67
C GLY A 210 12.52 -39.58 -16.89
N THR A 211 12.98 -40.62 -17.62
CA THR A 211 13.75 -41.76 -17.06
C THR A 211 15.23 -41.48 -16.92
N ASP A 212 15.72 -40.38 -17.45
CA ASP A 212 17.11 -39.99 -17.37
C ASP A 212 17.46 -39.47 -15.96
N GLN A 213 18.42 -40.14 -15.31
CA GLN A 213 18.82 -39.87 -13.92
C GLN A 213 19.46 -38.49 -13.72
N PHE A 214 19.89 -37.84 -14.79
CA PHE A 214 20.65 -36.58 -14.75
C PHE A 214 19.92 -35.39 -15.36
N SER A 215 18.69 -35.55 -15.85
CA SER A 215 17.92 -34.46 -16.45
C SER A 215 16.98 -33.82 -15.41
N PHE A 216 17.38 -32.64 -14.92
CA PHE A 216 16.59 -31.83 -13.98
C PHE A 216 16.18 -30.52 -14.64
N LYS A 217 14.87 -30.19 -14.58
CA LYS A 217 14.36 -28.90 -15.05
C LYS A 217 13.60 -28.18 -13.96
N PRO A 218 13.77 -26.86 -13.86
CA PRO A 218 12.92 -26.06 -12.98
C PRO A 218 11.49 -26.04 -13.51
N LYS A 219 10.53 -26.20 -12.60
CA LYS A 219 9.09 -26.07 -12.89
C LYS A 219 8.36 -25.42 -11.72
N VAL A 220 7.19 -24.87 -11.98
CA VAL A 220 6.29 -24.36 -10.94
C VAL A 220 5.51 -25.52 -10.33
N GLN A 221 5.52 -25.60 -9.01
CA GLN A 221 4.63 -26.46 -8.24
C GLN A 221 3.63 -25.57 -7.51
N TYR A 222 2.34 -25.78 -7.76
CA TYR A 222 1.27 -25.06 -7.09
C TYR A 222 0.82 -25.78 -5.83
N THR A 223 0.62 -25.01 -4.76
CA THR A 223 0.08 -25.49 -3.48
C THR A 223 -1.24 -24.76 -3.22
N LYS A 224 -2.31 -25.53 -3.02
CA LYS A 224 -3.62 -25.03 -2.61
C LYS A 224 -3.68 -24.99 -1.08
N GLN A 225 -4.20 -23.91 -0.52
CA GLN A 225 -4.32 -23.70 0.92
C GLN A 225 -5.68 -23.06 1.20
N ASN A 226 -6.23 -23.34 2.37
CA ASN A 226 -7.34 -22.56 2.91
C ASN A 226 -6.82 -21.34 3.68
N LYS A 227 -7.74 -20.45 4.09
CA LYS A 227 -7.43 -19.24 4.87
C LYS A 227 -6.56 -19.54 6.10
N ALA A 228 -6.95 -20.51 6.93
CA ALA A 228 -6.24 -20.80 8.19
C ALA A 228 -4.79 -21.26 7.96
N GLN A 229 -4.57 -22.12 6.95
CA GLN A 229 -3.23 -22.59 6.58
C GLN A 229 -2.38 -21.42 6.05
N TYR A 230 -2.95 -20.58 5.19
CA TYR A 230 -2.26 -19.42 4.64
C TYR A 230 -1.87 -18.42 5.72
N ILE A 231 -2.79 -18.03 6.60
CA ILE A 231 -2.55 -17.09 7.68
C ILE A 231 -1.49 -17.63 8.67
N SER A 232 -1.52 -18.92 8.97
CA SER A 232 -0.48 -19.58 9.80
C SER A 232 0.91 -19.51 9.15
N ASN A 233 1.00 -19.75 7.83
CA ASN A 233 2.25 -19.66 7.08
C ASN A 233 2.75 -18.22 7.02
N LEU A 234 1.86 -17.27 6.76
CA LEU A 234 2.18 -15.84 6.69
C LEU A 234 2.67 -15.30 8.05
N ARG A 235 2.04 -15.71 9.16
CA ARG A 235 2.48 -15.35 10.51
C ARG A 235 3.92 -15.79 10.76
N ARG A 236 4.29 -17.00 10.32
CA ARG A 236 5.67 -17.48 10.42
C ARG A 236 6.63 -16.69 9.54
N ALA A 237 6.22 -16.30 8.33
CA ALA A 237 7.01 -15.44 7.46
C ALA A 237 7.24 -14.07 8.09
N PHE A 238 6.21 -13.45 8.68
CA PHE A 238 6.31 -12.17 9.38
C PHE A 238 7.26 -12.19 10.57
N LEU A 239 7.27 -13.28 11.34
CA LEU A 239 8.19 -13.43 12.47
C LEU A 239 9.67 -13.60 12.03
N ARG A 240 9.92 -14.23 10.87
CA ARG A 240 11.28 -14.50 10.37
C ARG A 240 11.92 -13.29 9.70
N ASN A 241 11.14 -12.33 9.22
CA ASN A 241 11.62 -11.17 8.50
C ASN A 241 11.60 -9.92 9.39
N LYS A 242 12.72 -9.17 9.40
CA LYS A 242 12.80 -7.88 10.11
C LYS A 242 11.84 -6.88 9.46
N TRP A 243 11.87 -6.80 8.15
CA TRP A 243 11.02 -5.95 7.31
C TRP A 243 10.51 -6.73 6.11
N ILE A 244 9.42 -6.25 5.52
CA ILE A 244 8.82 -6.74 4.28
C ILE A 244 8.39 -5.51 3.49
N ASP A 245 8.75 -5.49 2.21
CA ASP A 245 8.28 -4.52 1.22
C ASP A 245 7.63 -5.25 0.06
N ILE A 246 6.32 -5.08 -0.07
CA ILE A 246 5.56 -5.55 -1.23
C ILE A 246 5.24 -4.35 -2.09
N LYS A 247 5.52 -4.48 -3.39
CA LYS A 247 5.08 -3.53 -4.41
C LYS A 247 4.16 -4.25 -5.39
N PHE A 248 3.08 -3.58 -5.75
CA PHE A 248 2.19 -3.98 -6.82
C PHE A 248 2.42 -3.07 -8.01
N SER A 249 2.48 -3.65 -9.20
CA SER A 249 2.59 -2.91 -10.45
C SER A 249 1.75 -3.57 -11.54
N GLN A 250 1.57 -2.85 -12.62
CA GLN A 250 0.84 -3.32 -13.78
C GLN A 250 1.55 -4.51 -14.44
N ILE A 251 0.76 -5.47 -14.96
CA ILE A 251 1.28 -6.49 -15.85
C ILE A 251 1.28 -5.88 -17.26
N GLY A 252 2.42 -5.39 -17.69
CA GLY A 252 2.62 -4.83 -19.04
C GLY A 252 3.60 -5.70 -19.83
N GLU A 253 3.32 -5.93 -21.11
CA GLU A 253 4.35 -6.28 -22.07
C GLU A 253 5.04 -4.96 -22.48
N ASN A 254 6.32 -4.82 -22.17
CA ASN A 254 7.20 -3.72 -22.64
C ASN A 254 6.78 -2.27 -22.28
N GLY A 255 6.07 -2.05 -21.17
CA GLY A 255 5.72 -0.68 -20.76
C GLY A 255 4.59 -0.02 -21.59
N GLU A 256 3.93 -0.74 -22.48
CA GLU A 256 2.77 -0.24 -23.19
C GLU A 256 1.49 -0.40 -22.37
N THR A 257 0.99 0.71 -21.89
CA THR A 257 -0.27 0.83 -21.14
C THR A 257 -1.45 0.95 -22.10
N SER A 258 -1.79 -0.10 -22.85
CA SER A 258 -2.99 -0.06 -23.67
C SER A 258 -4.18 -0.71 -22.95
N GLY A 259 -5.14 0.08 -22.52
CA GLY A 259 -6.44 -0.35 -22.01
C GLY A 259 -6.47 -0.76 -20.53
N CYS A 260 -7.62 -1.29 -20.13
CA CYS A 260 -7.84 -1.86 -18.80
C CYS A 260 -7.17 -3.23 -18.70
N SER A 261 -6.02 -3.31 -18.06
CA SER A 261 -5.26 -4.56 -17.91
C SER A 261 -5.38 -5.22 -16.54
N GLY A 262 -5.95 -4.54 -15.54
CA GLY A 262 -5.89 -4.95 -14.14
C GLY A 262 -7.20 -5.45 -13.53
N ILE A 263 -8.37 -4.98 -14.02
CA ILE A 263 -9.67 -5.28 -13.41
C ILE A 263 -10.56 -6.05 -14.40
N THR A 264 -11.17 -7.13 -13.95
CA THR A 264 -12.18 -7.89 -14.68
C THR A 264 -13.41 -8.08 -13.81
N ARG A 265 -14.61 -8.13 -14.40
CA ARG A 265 -15.86 -8.34 -13.68
C ARG A 265 -16.46 -9.70 -14.02
N SER A 266 -16.95 -10.41 -13.03
CA SER A 266 -17.66 -11.67 -13.27
C SER A 266 -18.96 -11.44 -14.06
N ARG A 267 -19.21 -12.33 -15.02
CA ARG A 267 -20.48 -12.34 -15.78
C ARG A 267 -21.62 -12.97 -15.00
N LYS A 268 -21.31 -13.89 -14.09
CA LYS A 268 -22.30 -14.60 -13.25
C LYS A 268 -22.66 -13.82 -11.99
N ASN A 269 -21.69 -13.21 -11.34
CA ASN A 269 -21.89 -12.41 -10.13
C ASN A 269 -21.34 -11.00 -10.34
N LYS A 270 -22.24 -10.02 -10.50
CA LYS A 270 -21.88 -8.62 -10.78
C LYS A 270 -21.10 -7.92 -9.67
N ASN A 271 -21.09 -8.50 -8.47
CA ASN A 271 -20.39 -7.96 -7.31
C ASN A 271 -18.98 -8.54 -7.17
N MET A 272 -18.59 -9.47 -8.04
CA MET A 272 -17.26 -10.07 -8.03
C MET A 272 -16.34 -9.46 -9.09
N PHE A 273 -15.16 -9.03 -8.63
CA PHE A 273 -14.12 -8.43 -9.47
C PHE A 273 -12.80 -9.18 -9.29
N GLY A 274 -12.19 -9.57 -10.40
CA GLY A 274 -10.82 -10.06 -10.45
C GLY A 274 -9.84 -8.89 -10.63
N VAL A 275 -8.82 -8.84 -9.80
CA VAL A 275 -7.73 -7.86 -9.92
C VAL A 275 -6.43 -8.61 -10.15
N ARG A 276 -5.76 -8.32 -11.27
CA ARG A 276 -4.50 -8.94 -11.66
C ARG A 276 -3.37 -7.93 -11.67
N MET A 277 -2.28 -8.26 -10.99
CA MET A 277 -1.13 -7.38 -10.83
C MET A 277 0.17 -8.17 -10.86
N ARG A 278 1.27 -7.50 -11.13
CA ARG A 278 2.61 -7.98 -10.82
C ARG A 278 2.90 -7.66 -9.35
N GLN A 279 3.44 -8.62 -8.62
CA GLN A 279 3.87 -8.45 -7.23
C GLN A 279 5.39 -8.62 -7.16
N SER A 280 6.09 -7.63 -6.62
CA SER A 280 7.45 -7.76 -6.13
C SER A 280 7.40 -7.89 -4.61
N TRP A 281 8.01 -8.94 -4.08
CA TRP A 281 8.22 -9.14 -2.65
C TRP A 281 9.69 -8.99 -2.34
N LYS A 282 10.04 -8.06 -1.47
CA LYS A 282 11.36 -7.94 -0.87
C LYS A 282 11.24 -8.04 0.64
N SER A 283 12.19 -8.71 1.27
CA SER A 283 12.25 -8.80 2.73
C SER A 283 13.69 -8.99 3.19
N SER A 284 13.94 -8.91 4.48
CA SER A 284 15.29 -9.08 5.04
C SER A 284 15.97 -10.43 4.72
N ASN A 285 15.21 -11.43 4.27
CA ASN A 285 15.74 -12.79 4.03
C ASN A 285 15.35 -13.39 2.68
N TYR A 286 14.50 -12.73 1.90
CA TYR A 286 13.94 -13.31 0.69
C TYR A 286 13.42 -12.25 -0.26
N SER A 287 13.56 -12.49 -1.57
CA SER A 287 12.94 -11.68 -2.60
C SER A 287 12.37 -12.57 -3.70
N ASP A 288 11.22 -12.19 -4.26
CA ASP A 288 10.64 -12.78 -5.46
C ASP A 288 9.81 -11.78 -6.26
N GLU A 289 9.52 -12.15 -7.49
CA GLU A 289 8.65 -11.43 -8.40
C GLU A 289 7.67 -12.41 -9.05
N GLY A 290 6.43 -11.99 -9.19
CA GLY A 290 5.41 -12.87 -9.72
C GLY A 290 4.11 -12.17 -10.05
N TYR A 291 3.16 -12.96 -10.51
CA TYR A 291 1.82 -12.52 -10.87
C TYR A 291 0.85 -12.85 -9.76
N LEU A 292 0.16 -11.83 -9.28
CA LEU A 292 -0.89 -11.91 -8.27
C LEU A 292 -2.26 -11.77 -8.93
N PHE A 293 -3.19 -12.61 -8.55
CA PHE A 293 -4.60 -12.43 -8.83
C PHE A 293 -5.40 -12.47 -7.54
N LEU A 294 -6.32 -11.52 -7.38
CA LEU A 294 -7.24 -11.41 -6.26
C LEU A 294 -8.68 -11.38 -6.81
N LEU A 295 -9.52 -12.25 -6.31
CA LEU A 295 -10.95 -12.20 -6.56
C LEU A 295 -11.64 -11.59 -5.36
N TRP A 296 -12.21 -10.40 -5.56
CA TRP A 296 -12.94 -9.63 -4.57
C TRP A 296 -14.45 -9.75 -4.75
N GLU A 297 -15.18 -9.90 -3.68
CA GLU A 297 -16.63 -9.66 -3.61
C GLU A 297 -16.90 -8.33 -2.93
N PHE A 298 -17.76 -7.53 -3.56
CA PHE A 298 -18.24 -6.25 -3.03
C PHE A 298 -19.69 -6.43 -2.56
N PRO A 299 -19.94 -6.52 -1.24
CA PRO A 299 -21.28 -6.74 -0.71
C PRO A 299 -22.25 -5.63 -1.10
N GLU A 300 -23.48 -5.99 -1.52
CA GLU A 300 -24.52 -5.03 -1.92
C GLU A 300 -24.99 -4.11 -0.78
N ASN A 301 -24.80 -4.55 0.46
CA ASN A 301 -25.17 -3.78 1.66
C ASN A 301 -24.12 -2.72 2.07
N GLY A 302 -23.05 -2.53 1.26
CA GLY A 302 -22.00 -1.56 1.54
C GLY A 302 -21.01 -2.01 2.63
N GLY A 303 -20.92 -3.32 2.91
CA GLY A 303 -19.88 -3.89 3.77
C GLY A 303 -18.51 -3.86 3.12
N ASP A 304 -17.47 -4.19 3.90
CA ASP A 304 -16.11 -4.27 3.41
C ASP A 304 -15.96 -5.37 2.35
N PRO A 305 -15.24 -5.11 1.24
CA PRO A 305 -14.92 -6.13 0.26
C PRO A 305 -14.11 -7.28 0.84
N ILE A 306 -14.38 -8.50 0.35
CA ILE A 306 -13.78 -9.75 0.85
C ILE A 306 -13.10 -10.49 -0.30
N ILE A 307 -11.90 -11.03 -0.04
CA ILE A 307 -11.13 -11.84 -0.99
C ILE A 307 -11.57 -13.31 -0.90
N HIS A 308 -12.11 -13.86 -1.99
CA HIS A 308 -12.46 -15.28 -2.12
C HIS A 308 -11.34 -16.13 -2.72
N VAL A 309 -10.55 -15.53 -3.61
CA VAL A 309 -9.42 -16.23 -4.23
C VAL A 309 -8.19 -15.34 -4.22
N ARG A 310 -7.06 -15.90 -3.83
CA ARG A 310 -5.74 -15.31 -4.01
C ARG A 310 -4.85 -16.32 -4.71
N THR A 311 -4.31 -15.96 -5.86
CA THR A 311 -3.28 -16.79 -6.49
C THR A 311 -1.98 -16.01 -6.67
N TRP A 312 -0.88 -16.72 -6.66
CA TRP A 312 0.43 -16.18 -6.94
C TRP A 312 1.26 -17.19 -7.74
N GLN A 313 1.92 -16.69 -8.77
CA GLN A 313 2.77 -17.44 -9.68
C GLN A 313 4.12 -16.73 -9.82
N PRO A 314 5.28 -17.43 -9.73
CA PRO A 314 6.57 -16.81 -9.99
C PRO A 314 6.68 -16.33 -11.45
N GLU A 315 7.26 -15.15 -11.65
CA GLU A 315 7.50 -14.57 -12.98
C GLU A 315 8.67 -15.25 -13.70
N TYR A 316 9.66 -15.74 -12.95
CA TYR A 316 10.83 -16.38 -13.53
C TYR A 316 10.96 -17.84 -13.12
N VAL A 317 11.24 -18.71 -14.10
CA VAL A 317 11.48 -20.14 -13.90
C VAL A 317 12.74 -20.53 -14.67
N GLY A 318 13.79 -20.92 -13.97
CA GLY A 318 15.07 -21.25 -14.60
C GLY A 318 15.69 -20.09 -15.39
N GLY A 319 15.50 -18.85 -14.92
CA GLY A 319 15.97 -17.64 -15.59
C GLY A 319 15.13 -17.17 -16.78
N GLN A 320 14.06 -17.88 -17.13
CA GLN A 320 13.15 -17.50 -18.20
C GLN A 320 11.88 -16.87 -17.65
N ARG A 321 11.50 -15.70 -18.19
CA ARG A 321 10.25 -15.02 -17.85
C ARG A 321 9.06 -15.84 -18.33
N GLN A 322 8.12 -16.08 -17.44
CA GLN A 322 6.86 -16.79 -17.72
C GLN A 322 5.75 -15.76 -18.03
N LYS A 323 4.78 -16.19 -18.82
CA LYS A 323 3.50 -15.46 -18.93
C LYS A 323 2.60 -15.82 -17.74
N PRO A 324 1.65 -14.93 -17.36
CA PRO A 324 0.62 -15.28 -16.39
C PRO A 324 -0.15 -16.52 -16.85
N ASP A 325 -0.28 -17.52 -15.98
CA ASP A 325 -1.10 -18.70 -16.22
C ASP A 325 -2.58 -18.33 -16.08
N GLU A 326 -3.30 -18.24 -17.19
CA GLU A 326 -4.69 -17.82 -17.23
C GLU A 326 -5.63 -18.71 -16.43
N SER A 327 -5.26 -19.99 -16.20
CA SER A 327 -6.06 -20.92 -15.40
C SER A 327 -6.15 -20.54 -13.92
N ILE A 328 -5.21 -19.75 -13.41
CA ILE A 328 -5.16 -19.30 -12.01
C ILE A 328 -5.09 -17.79 -11.85
N THR A 329 -4.92 -17.04 -12.93
CA THR A 329 -4.78 -15.57 -12.89
C THR A 329 -5.93 -14.83 -13.56
N THR A 330 -7.01 -15.53 -13.89
CA THR A 330 -8.23 -14.94 -14.46
C THR A 330 -9.49 -15.50 -13.82
N LEU A 331 -10.61 -14.79 -13.95
CA LEU A 331 -11.92 -15.24 -13.49
C LEU A 331 -12.35 -16.56 -14.14
N GLY A 332 -11.95 -16.80 -15.42
CA GLY A 332 -12.31 -18.01 -16.15
C GLY A 332 -11.69 -19.30 -15.59
N GLY A 333 -10.67 -19.19 -14.78
CA GLY A 333 -10.06 -20.32 -14.07
C GLY A 333 -10.84 -20.79 -12.83
N PHE A 334 -11.81 -20.01 -12.41
CA PHE A 334 -12.65 -20.28 -11.25
C PHE A 334 -14.10 -20.24 -11.71
N ASP A 335 -14.88 -21.31 -11.54
CA ASP A 335 -16.29 -21.45 -11.95
C ASP A 335 -17.27 -20.47 -11.25
N LEU A 336 -16.97 -19.17 -11.28
CA LEU A 336 -17.63 -18.09 -10.54
C LEU A 336 -18.41 -17.13 -11.43
#